data_d1c75a192dad30fc6f3c542e07cdcf90
#
_entry.id   d1c75a192dad30fc6f3c542e07cdcf90
#
_cell.length_a   1.000
_cell.length_b   1.000
_cell.length_c   1.000
_cell.angle_alpha   90.00
_cell.angle_beta   90.00
_cell.angle_gamma   90.00
#
_symmetry.space_group_name_H-M   'P 1'
#
loop_
_entity.id
_entity.type
_entity.pdbx_description
1 polymer ?
#
loop_
_entity_poly.entity_id
_entity_poly.type
_entity_poly.pdbx_seq_one_letter_code
_entity_poly.pdbx_strand_id
1 'polypeptide(L)'
;MVIGLLLWNRMPDTIATHFGTNNVPNGWSSKTMAVIGIPLFLAALQIFTAVLTFSDPKRQNIGPKMIRLVLWIIPVTSLIVCCSIYANAVGIAVDIGFVSNGIVGLLFILIGNYMPKCKQNYTTGIKVPWTFTVRKTGTALTASPAGFGSSAALHDRKQLSAA
;
A
#
# COMPACT_ATOMS: atom_id res chain seq x y z
N MET A 1 -9.29 -11.45 12.73
CA MET A 1 -10.07 -12.68 12.99
C MET A 1 -10.27 -12.94 14.48
N VAL A 2 -9.22 -13.13 15.31
CA VAL A 2 -9.35 -13.43 16.76
C VAL A 2 -10.28 -12.44 17.50
N ILE A 3 -10.05 -11.14 17.33
CA ILE A 3 -10.89 -10.09 17.96
C ILE A 3 -12.36 -10.25 17.54
N GLY A 4 -12.65 -10.51 16.28
CA GLY A 4 -14.01 -10.69 15.78
C GLY A 4 -14.67 -11.95 16.37
N LEU A 5 -13.91 -13.03 16.57
CA LEU A 5 -14.42 -14.24 17.22
C LEU A 5 -14.72 -14.01 18.70
N LEU A 6 -13.89 -13.24 19.41
CA LEU A 6 -14.15 -12.88 20.82
C LEU A 6 -15.39 -12.00 20.98
N LEU A 7 -15.68 -11.16 19.99
CA LEU A 7 -16.85 -10.28 19.99
C LEU A 7 -18.09 -10.91 19.33
N TRP A 8 -18.01 -12.17 18.86
CA TRP A 8 -19.04 -12.83 18.07
C TRP A 8 -20.45 -12.71 18.64
N ASN A 9 -20.59 -12.95 19.94
CA ASN A 9 -21.89 -12.94 20.61
C ASN A 9 -22.44 -11.50 20.85
N ARG A 10 -21.62 -10.48 20.68
CA ARG A 10 -22.00 -9.07 20.83
C ARG A 10 -22.33 -8.38 19.53
N MET A 11 -22.05 -9.02 18.41
CA MET A 11 -22.27 -8.45 17.08
C MET A 11 -23.63 -8.88 16.51
N PRO A 12 -24.31 -8.00 15.75
CA PRO A 12 -25.52 -8.36 15.01
C PRO A 12 -25.20 -9.36 13.88
N ASP A 13 -26.23 -10.01 13.33
CA ASP A 13 -26.07 -10.98 12.25
C ASP A 13 -25.65 -10.36 10.92
N THR A 14 -25.96 -9.08 10.73
CA THR A 14 -25.51 -8.27 9.60
C THR A 14 -24.65 -7.12 10.09
N ILE A 15 -23.47 -6.96 9.51
CA ILE A 15 -22.48 -5.93 9.87
C ILE A 15 -22.29 -5.00 8.68
N ALA A 16 -22.31 -3.70 8.95
CA ALA A 16 -21.94 -2.71 7.95
C ALA A 16 -20.44 -2.81 7.64
N THR A 17 -20.13 -3.12 6.39
CA THR A 17 -18.75 -3.32 5.91
C THR A 17 -18.32 -2.29 4.87
N HIS A 18 -19.25 -1.52 4.35
CA HIS A 18 -18.99 -0.43 3.44
C HIS A 18 -19.73 0.83 3.87
N PHE A 19 -19.03 1.97 3.83
CA PHE A 19 -19.51 3.27 4.29
C PHE A 19 -19.34 4.30 3.18
N GLY A 20 -20.36 5.09 2.94
CA GLY A 20 -20.35 6.20 2.00
C GLY A 20 -19.96 7.52 2.65
N THR A 21 -20.27 8.62 1.96
CA THR A 21 -20.08 9.99 2.47
C THR A 21 -20.80 10.18 3.80
N ASN A 22 -20.24 11.01 4.67
CA ASN A 22 -20.76 11.30 6.02
C ASN A 22 -20.88 10.07 6.94
N ASN A 23 -20.02 9.05 6.72
CA ASN A 23 -19.98 7.83 7.53
C ASN A 23 -21.31 7.05 7.55
N VAL A 24 -22.13 7.20 6.49
CA VAL A 24 -23.41 6.49 6.36
C VAL A 24 -23.14 5.08 5.78
N PRO A 25 -23.58 4.00 6.47
CA PRO A 25 -23.45 2.65 5.94
C PRO A 25 -24.27 2.49 4.64
N ASN A 26 -23.66 1.97 3.60
CA ASN A 26 -24.30 1.69 2.31
C ASN A 26 -24.01 0.27 1.77
N GLY A 27 -23.34 -0.57 2.57
CA GLY A 27 -23.13 -1.98 2.26
C GLY A 27 -22.99 -2.81 3.52
N TRP A 28 -23.66 -3.97 3.53
CA TRP A 28 -23.70 -4.88 4.66
C TRP A 28 -23.23 -6.27 4.25
N SER A 29 -22.63 -6.98 5.18
CA SER A 29 -22.23 -8.38 5.03
C SER A 29 -22.74 -9.20 6.21
N SER A 30 -22.89 -10.50 6.01
CA SER A 30 -23.17 -11.40 7.12
C SER A 30 -22.02 -11.37 8.13
N LYS A 31 -22.33 -11.62 9.41
CA LYS A 31 -21.33 -11.72 10.49
C LYS A 31 -20.17 -12.66 10.12
N THR A 32 -20.50 -13.84 9.57
CA THR A 32 -19.50 -14.81 9.14
C THR A 32 -18.56 -14.24 8.07
N MET A 33 -19.12 -13.55 7.08
CA MET A 33 -18.30 -12.94 6.03
C MET A 33 -17.41 -11.82 6.59
N ALA A 34 -17.96 -10.99 7.48
CA ALA A 34 -17.19 -9.89 8.07
C ALA A 34 -16.06 -10.36 9.01
N VAL A 35 -16.31 -11.42 9.81
CA VAL A 35 -15.37 -11.88 10.84
C VAL A 35 -14.38 -12.92 10.32
N ILE A 36 -14.78 -13.74 9.36
CA ILE A 36 -13.96 -14.83 8.83
C ILE A 36 -13.57 -14.55 7.37
N GLY A 37 -14.54 -14.24 6.50
CA GLY A 37 -14.31 -14.12 5.07
C GLY A 37 -13.35 -12.99 4.71
N ILE A 38 -13.60 -11.79 5.21
CA ILE A 38 -12.74 -10.61 4.93
C ILE A 38 -11.31 -10.82 5.46
N PRO A 39 -11.08 -11.19 6.73
CA PRO A 39 -9.72 -11.43 7.21
C PRO A 39 -9.01 -12.58 6.49
N LEU A 40 -9.72 -13.63 6.10
CA LEU A 40 -9.15 -14.75 5.36
C LEU A 40 -8.73 -14.32 3.94
N PHE A 41 -9.56 -13.53 3.26
CA PHE A 41 -9.24 -12.95 1.96
C PHE A 41 -7.99 -12.04 2.05
N LEU A 42 -7.91 -11.18 3.06
CA LEU A 42 -6.75 -10.31 3.28
C LEU A 42 -5.48 -11.12 3.62
N ALA A 43 -5.62 -12.23 4.35
CA ALA A 43 -4.51 -13.14 4.61
C ALA A 43 -4.01 -13.82 3.33
N ALA A 44 -4.93 -14.27 2.47
CA ALA A 44 -4.58 -14.84 1.17
C ALA A 44 -3.88 -13.80 0.27
N LEU A 45 -4.38 -12.56 0.25
CA LEU A 45 -3.75 -11.45 -0.46
C LEU A 45 -2.35 -11.15 0.08
N GLN A 46 -2.16 -11.23 1.40
CA GLN A 46 -0.84 -11.07 2.03
C GLN A 46 0.13 -12.16 1.60
N ILE A 47 -0.30 -13.42 1.59
CA ILE A 47 0.51 -14.54 1.13
C ILE A 47 0.90 -14.33 -0.34
N PHE A 48 -0.06 -13.98 -1.18
CA PHE A 48 0.18 -13.69 -2.59
C PHE A 48 1.20 -12.56 -2.78
N THR A 49 1.06 -11.45 -2.04
CA THR A 49 2.00 -10.33 -2.08
C THR A 49 3.40 -10.75 -1.61
N ALA A 50 3.49 -11.57 -0.56
CA ALA A 50 4.76 -12.10 -0.08
C ALA A 50 5.42 -13.00 -1.15
N VAL A 51 4.67 -13.92 -1.76
CA VAL A 51 5.18 -14.78 -2.82
C VAL A 51 5.70 -13.94 -3.99
N LEU A 52 4.94 -12.96 -4.47
CA LEU A 52 5.39 -12.07 -5.55
C LEU A 52 6.67 -11.32 -5.18
N THR A 53 6.75 -10.79 -3.95
CA THR A 53 7.91 -10.02 -3.49
C THR A 53 9.15 -10.91 -3.39
N PHE A 54 9.01 -12.14 -2.90
CA PHE A 54 10.14 -13.05 -2.74
C PHE A 54 10.53 -13.76 -4.04
N SER A 55 9.64 -13.88 -4.99
CA SER A 55 9.89 -14.46 -6.33
C SER A 55 10.41 -13.44 -7.35
N ASP A 56 10.55 -12.16 -6.98
CA ASP A 56 11.06 -11.14 -7.90
C ASP A 56 12.54 -11.44 -8.25
N PRO A 57 12.87 -11.67 -9.54
CA PRO A 57 14.24 -11.92 -9.99
C PRO A 57 15.21 -10.78 -9.66
N LYS A 58 14.69 -9.55 -9.51
CA LYS A 58 15.47 -8.36 -9.14
C LYS A 58 15.27 -7.96 -7.68
N ARG A 59 14.89 -8.90 -6.81
CA ARG A 59 14.69 -8.66 -5.38
C ARG A 59 15.87 -8.00 -4.70
N GLN A 60 17.10 -8.30 -5.15
CA GLN A 60 18.32 -7.68 -4.62
C GLN A 60 18.35 -6.15 -4.81
N ASN A 61 17.57 -5.62 -5.74
CA ASN A 61 17.42 -4.17 -5.96
C ASN A 61 16.40 -3.53 -5.00
N ILE A 62 15.64 -4.34 -4.25
CA ILE A 62 14.66 -3.86 -3.27
C ILE A 62 15.36 -3.77 -1.91
N GLY A 63 15.46 -2.57 -1.37
CA GLY A 63 16.05 -2.37 -0.05
C GLY A 63 15.28 -3.10 1.07
N PRO A 64 15.94 -3.58 2.13
CA PRO A 64 15.29 -4.35 3.19
C PRO A 64 14.18 -3.58 3.93
N LYS A 65 14.28 -2.25 3.99
CA LYS A 65 13.23 -1.38 4.54
C LYS A 65 11.98 -1.41 3.68
N MET A 66 12.13 -1.43 2.35
CA MET A 66 11.01 -1.48 1.41
C MET A 66 10.32 -2.84 1.45
N ILE A 67 11.06 -3.94 1.53
CA ILE A 67 10.49 -5.28 1.69
C ILE A 67 9.63 -5.32 2.96
N ARG A 68 10.16 -4.84 4.08
CA ARG A 68 9.39 -4.77 5.33
C ARG A 68 8.12 -3.92 5.18
N LEU A 69 8.21 -2.75 4.55
CA LEU A 69 7.05 -1.90 4.32
C LEU A 69 5.98 -2.65 3.52
N VAL A 70 6.33 -3.25 2.39
CA VAL A 70 5.39 -4.01 1.54
C VAL A 70 4.72 -5.15 2.31
N LEU A 71 5.50 -5.88 3.12
CA LEU A 71 4.96 -7.00 3.90
C LEU A 71 4.08 -6.57 5.07
N TRP A 72 4.28 -5.38 5.65
CA TRP A 72 3.50 -4.91 6.79
C TRP A 72 2.30 -4.05 6.44
N ILE A 73 2.22 -3.51 5.23
CA ILE A 73 1.09 -2.67 4.80
C ILE A 73 -0.26 -3.40 4.99
N ILE A 74 -0.41 -4.59 4.39
CA ILE A 74 -1.68 -5.33 4.41
C ILE A 74 -2.07 -5.77 5.84
N PRO A 75 -1.18 -6.39 6.66
CA PRO A 75 -1.53 -6.79 8.02
C PRO A 75 -1.94 -5.61 8.91
N VAL A 76 -1.20 -4.51 8.87
CA VAL A 76 -1.50 -3.32 9.69
C VAL A 76 -2.81 -2.67 9.24
N THR A 77 -2.99 -2.46 7.94
CA THR A 77 -4.23 -1.89 7.40
C THR A 77 -5.42 -2.79 7.71
N SER A 78 -5.29 -4.11 7.53
CA SER A 78 -6.31 -5.10 7.86
C SER A 78 -6.70 -5.05 9.34
N LEU A 79 -5.72 -4.95 10.23
CA LEU A 79 -5.99 -4.85 11.67
C LEU A 79 -6.82 -3.60 11.99
N ILE A 80 -6.40 -2.43 11.51
CA ILE A 80 -7.08 -1.17 11.78
C ILE A 80 -8.50 -1.19 11.23
N VAL A 81 -8.68 -1.60 9.96
CA VAL A 81 -10.00 -1.63 9.29
C VAL A 81 -10.93 -2.63 9.97
N CYS A 82 -10.47 -3.86 10.25
CA CYS A 82 -11.30 -4.85 10.92
C CYS A 82 -11.69 -4.41 12.34
N CYS A 83 -10.76 -3.85 13.11
CA CYS A 83 -11.07 -3.32 14.44
C CYS A 83 -12.10 -2.19 14.38
N SER A 84 -12.00 -1.28 13.41
CA SER A 84 -12.96 -0.19 13.24
C SER A 84 -14.36 -0.70 12.87
N ILE A 85 -14.46 -1.67 11.97
CA ILE A 85 -15.72 -2.32 11.59
C ILE A 85 -16.34 -3.04 12.79
N TYR A 86 -15.54 -3.80 13.56
CA TYR A 86 -16.04 -4.52 14.73
C TYR A 86 -16.46 -3.59 15.86
N ALA A 87 -15.71 -2.50 16.10
CA ALA A 87 -16.08 -1.49 17.06
C ALA A 87 -17.45 -0.86 16.71
N ASN A 88 -17.63 -0.51 15.43
CA ASN A 88 -18.90 0.02 14.94
C ASN A 88 -20.04 -1.01 15.10
N ALA A 89 -19.78 -2.28 14.83
CA ALA A 89 -20.76 -3.37 14.95
C ALA A 89 -21.23 -3.62 16.41
N VAL A 90 -20.39 -3.33 17.41
CA VAL A 90 -20.75 -3.44 18.83
C VAL A 90 -21.29 -2.12 19.41
N GLY A 91 -21.55 -1.11 18.58
CA GLY A 91 -22.17 0.15 18.97
C GLY A 91 -21.19 1.25 19.40
N ILE A 92 -19.89 1.05 19.23
CA ILE A 92 -18.89 2.12 19.43
C ILE A 92 -18.84 2.97 18.16
N ALA A 93 -19.25 4.23 18.24
CA ALA A 93 -19.25 5.13 17.09
C ALA A 93 -17.80 5.40 16.63
N VAL A 94 -17.42 4.83 15.50
CA VAL A 94 -16.14 5.08 14.84
C VAL A 94 -16.39 5.75 13.50
N ASP A 95 -15.74 6.86 13.23
CA ASP A 95 -15.75 7.47 11.91
C ASP A 95 -14.85 6.67 10.95
N ILE A 96 -15.48 5.76 10.21
CA ILE A 96 -14.78 4.90 9.24
C ILE A 96 -14.19 5.73 8.10
N GLY A 97 -14.85 6.82 7.71
CA GLY A 97 -14.35 7.74 6.69
C GLY A 97 -13.05 8.39 7.10
N PHE A 98 -12.98 8.91 8.33
CA PHE A 98 -11.75 9.49 8.89
C PHE A 98 -10.62 8.47 8.98
N VAL A 99 -10.91 7.27 9.51
CA VAL A 99 -9.92 6.17 9.62
C VAL A 99 -9.40 5.78 8.25
N SER A 100 -10.28 5.57 7.27
CA SER A 100 -9.91 5.17 5.90
C SER A 100 -9.05 6.22 5.22
N ASN A 101 -9.45 7.49 5.26
CA ASN A 101 -8.69 8.58 4.68
C ASN A 101 -7.32 8.76 5.36
N GLY A 102 -7.26 8.58 6.68
CA GLY A 102 -6.01 8.61 7.45
C GLY A 102 -5.05 7.51 7.01
N ILE A 103 -5.54 6.28 6.83
CA ILE A 103 -4.75 5.15 6.34
C ILE A 103 -4.22 5.44 4.93
N VAL A 104 -5.10 5.89 4.03
CA VAL A 104 -4.71 6.20 2.64
C VAL A 104 -3.66 7.31 2.61
N GLY A 105 -3.85 8.39 3.36
CA GLY A 105 -2.87 9.48 3.47
C GLY A 105 -1.52 9.01 4.01
N LEU A 106 -1.52 8.19 5.07
CA LEU A 106 -0.31 7.61 5.63
C LEU A 106 0.41 6.70 4.62
N LEU A 107 -0.33 5.88 3.89
CA LEU A 107 0.23 5.02 2.84
C LEU A 107 0.89 5.84 1.72
N PHE A 108 0.27 6.93 1.28
CA PHE A 108 0.87 7.81 0.28
C PHE A 108 2.18 8.45 0.80
N ILE A 109 2.21 8.89 2.05
CA ILE A 109 3.43 9.45 2.66
C ILE A 109 4.53 8.37 2.73
N LEU A 110 4.21 7.17 3.19
CA LEU A 110 5.16 6.06 3.30
C LEU A 110 5.69 5.66 1.92
N ILE A 111 4.80 5.40 0.96
CA ILE A 111 5.18 4.99 -0.40
C ILE A 111 5.99 6.10 -1.07
N GLY A 112 5.54 7.35 -1.01
CA GLY A 112 6.22 8.50 -1.59
C GLY A 112 7.64 8.69 -1.05
N ASN A 113 7.84 8.48 0.25
CA ASN A 113 9.15 8.59 0.88
C ASN A 113 10.12 7.44 0.50
N TYR A 114 9.58 6.26 0.22
CA TYR A 114 10.40 5.09 -0.12
C TYR A 114 10.60 4.90 -1.62
N MET A 115 9.68 5.38 -2.45
CA MET A 115 9.72 5.20 -3.91
C MET A 115 11.03 5.75 -4.57
N PRO A 116 11.55 6.94 -4.21
CA PRO A 116 12.80 7.43 -4.78
C PRO A 116 14.04 6.57 -4.47
N LYS A 117 13.96 5.74 -3.45
CA LYS A 117 15.05 4.85 -2.99
C LYS A 117 15.01 3.47 -3.66
N CYS A 118 14.00 3.20 -4.48
CA CYS A 118 13.86 1.93 -5.19
C CYS A 118 14.72 1.94 -6.45
N LYS A 119 15.57 0.93 -6.60
CA LYS A 119 16.25 0.62 -7.86
C LYS A 119 15.30 -0.17 -8.78
N GLN A 120 15.65 -0.31 -10.04
CA GLN A 120 14.86 -1.06 -11.01
C GLN A 120 14.56 -2.50 -10.52
N ASN A 121 13.28 -2.82 -10.39
CA ASN A 121 12.77 -4.14 -10.00
C ASN A 121 11.38 -4.37 -10.63
N TYR A 122 10.82 -5.59 -10.49
CA TYR A 122 9.53 -5.95 -11.07
C TYR A 122 8.34 -5.76 -10.12
N THR A 123 8.58 -5.63 -8.82
CA THR A 123 7.52 -5.60 -7.79
C THR A 123 7.16 -4.19 -7.37
N THR A 124 8.14 -3.31 -7.18
CA THR A 124 7.94 -1.97 -6.61
C THR A 124 8.42 -0.86 -7.55
N GLY A 125 7.75 0.29 -7.52
CA GLY A 125 8.07 1.48 -8.32
C GLY A 125 7.13 1.70 -9.51
N ILE A 126 7.38 2.77 -10.27
CA ILE A 126 6.58 3.11 -11.46
C ILE A 126 6.93 2.15 -12.59
N LYS A 127 5.94 1.41 -13.06
CA LYS A 127 6.07 0.38 -14.08
C LYS A 127 5.48 0.84 -15.40
N VAL A 128 6.32 1.42 -16.24
CA VAL A 128 6.00 1.71 -17.65
C VAL A 128 6.99 0.96 -18.53
N PRO A 129 6.61 0.47 -19.73
CA PRO A 129 7.46 -0.39 -20.54
C PRO A 129 8.86 0.16 -20.77
N TRP A 130 8.99 1.44 -21.07
CA TRP A 130 10.27 2.10 -21.29
C TRP A 130 11.11 2.29 -20.01
N THR A 131 10.51 2.23 -18.80
CA THR A 131 11.24 2.33 -17.53
C THR A 131 12.13 1.13 -17.29
N PHE A 132 11.75 -0.04 -17.80
CA PHE A 132 12.56 -1.26 -17.71
C PHE A 132 13.68 -1.30 -18.75
N THR A 133 13.45 -0.65 -19.90
CA THR A 133 14.42 -0.65 -21.02
C THR A 133 15.54 0.36 -20.79
N VAL A 134 15.21 1.53 -20.22
CA VAL A 134 16.19 2.60 -19.99
C VAL A 134 16.42 2.80 -18.50
N ARG A 135 17.52 2.24 -17.99
CA ARG A 135 17.89 2.25 -16.56
C ARG A 135 17.91 3.66 -15.95
N LYS A 136 18.38 4.66 -16.70
CA LYS A 136 18.41 6.07 -16.25
C LYS A 136 17.02 6.68 -16.11
N THR A 137 16.10 6.34 -17.00
CA THR A 137 14.72 6.83 -16.99
C THR A 137 13.96 6.28 -15.79
N GLY A 138 14.13 4.99 -15.45
CA GLY A 138 13.50 4.38 -14.29
C GLY A 138 13.88 5.05 -12.98
N THR A 139 15.15 5.43 -12.85
CA THR A 139 15.65 6.16 -11.66
C THR A 139 15.12 7.59 -11.60
N ALA A 140 15.02 8.26 -12.74
CA ALA A 140 14.51 9.64 -12.80
C ALA A 140 13.02 9.75 -12.44
N LEU A 141 12.21 8.78 -12.87
CA LEU A 141 10.77 8.76 -12.57
C LEU A 141 10.45 8.42 -11.11
N THR A 142 11.38 7.76 -10.41
CA THR A 142 11.24 7.47 -8.97
C THR A 142 11.93 8.51 -8.07
N ALA A 143 12.71 9.43 -8.65
CA ALA A 143 13.29 10.54 -7.92
C ALA A 143 12.26 11.66 -7.69
N SER A 144 12.26 12.26 -6.51
CA SER A 144 11.38 13.38 -6.17
C SER A 144 11.62 14.58 -7.09
N PRO A 145 10.59 15.36 -7.47
CA PRO A 145 10.74 16.54 -8.34
C PRO A 145 11.64 17.65 -7.79
N ALA A 146 12.12 17.56 -6.53
CA ALA A 146 13.05 18.51 -5.95
C ALA A 146 14.47 18.49 -6.58
N GLY A 147 14.77 17.57 -7.51
CA GLY A 147 16.06 17.45 -8.19
C GLY A 147 16.09 17.88 -9.65
N PHE A 148 15.05 18.49 -10.16
CA PHE A 148 14.99 18.97 -11.56
C PHE A 148 15.61 20.36 -11.73
N GLY A 149 16.84 20.52 -11.32
CA GLY A 149 17.54 21.76 -11.56
C GLY A 149 19.04 21.64 -11.33
N SER A 150 19.77 21.51 -12.37
CA SER A 150 21.24 21.64 -12.42
C SER A 150 22.07 20.38 -12.47
N SER A 151 22.08 19.66 -13.59
CA SER A 151 23.28 18.86 -13.98
C SER A 151 23.28 18.38 -15.43
N ALA A 152 22.26 18.68 -16.23
CA ALA A 152 22.23 18.27 -17.64
C ALA A 152 22.92 19.22 -18.63
N ALA A 153 23.35 20.39 -18.18
CA ALA A 153 23.84 21.46 -19.09
C ALA A 153 25.37 21.58 -19.18
N LEU A 154 26.15 20.80 -18.45
CA LEU A 154 27.60 21.00 -18.38
C LEU A 154 28.46 19.89 -19.00
N HIS A 155 27.86 18.82 -19.54
CA HIS A 155 28.65 17.73 -20.12
C HIS A 155 28.74 17.73 -21.65
N ASP A 156 27.95 18.57 -22.33
CA ASP A 156 27.91 18.62 -23.82
C ASP A 156 28.86 19.62 -24.46
N ARG A 157 29.57 20.43 -23.66
CA ARG A 157 30.53 21.44 -24.19
C ARG A 157 31.98 20.96 -24.32
N LYS A 158 32.32 19.76 -23.88
CA LYS A 158 33.70 19.28 -23.94
C LYS A 158 34.02 18.36 -25.15
N GLN A 159 33.03 18.03 -25.98
CA GLN A 159 33.27 17.20 -27.16
C GLN A 159 33.33 17.99 -28.50
N LEU A 160 33.08 19.29 -28.48
CA LEU A 160 33.10 20.14 -29.69
C LEU A 160 34.36 20.98 -29.87
N SER A 161 35.40 20.79 -29.03
CA SER A 161 36.67 21.53 -29.17
C SER A 161 37.89 20.67 -29.51
N ALA A 162 37.66 19.41 -29.98
CA ALA A 162 38.73 18.53 -30.43
C ALA A 162 38.38 17.85 -31.76
N ALA A 163 38.08 18.73 -32.78
CA ALA A 163 38.09 18.36 -34.19
C ALA A 163 38.56 19.58 -34.99
#